data_8e3f8c952c7a67992c8a7dc4b8c82385
#
_entry.id   8e3f8c952c7a67992c8a7dc4b8c82385
#
_cell.length_a   1.000
_cell.length_b   1.000
_cell.length_c   1.000
_cell.angle_alpha   90.00
_cell.angle_beta   90.00
_cell.angle_gamma   90.00
#
_symmetry.space_group_name_H-M   'P 1'
#
loop_
_entity.id
_entity.type
_entity.pdbx_description
1 polymer ?
#
loop_
_entity_poly.entity_id
_entity_poly.type
_entity_poly.pdbx_seq_one_letter_code
_entity_poly.pdbx_strand_id
1 'polypeptide(L)'
;MALTLRKWQQQAVNRSLLNLPGIFLEAAGGRGKTLCALEIARARNAQSILIVNKKLSILDGWKESLQHYSFADVTCITDKTLKNRLAKGEKFNVDIFIIDEWQDMCSDKNLAAYKRVKRNYTIGLSATPIRRKGTNFFGLEQIVFGQANPSTKWEWQTYWGRMVADQWTQTGLKWLDFRDYDSYIAQLPNFMSYEEIEAIENAVENNGHELRFHRVLLEDANPELIRMFNTYNLVRVNGQSAMARQSFGRNSFMRYLRQTGVEVDFPKLRAVNVDTPTLLYVDKMIDTAPGGLLIVTKSVQIAEIIKERNPQIAFWSGDRRDDSGERIMVATQQVMGVGVDGLQSRFNAILVLDPVLPSSGEYNDYRQLLWRVTGSRQQHDVVVIETYFEGDVPDEVA
;
A
#
# COMPACT_ATOMS: atom_id res chain seq x y z
N MET A 1 -6.40 -24.16 19.69
CA MET A 1 -7.67 -23.98 18.96
C MET A 1 -7.40 -24.17 17.49
N ALA A 2 -8.21 -24.96 16.77
CA ALA A 2 -8.11 -25.02 15.32
C ALA A 2 -8.56 -23.64 14.74
N LEU A 3 -7.72 -23.02 13.94
CA LEU A 3 -8.03 -21.77 13.28
C LEU A 3 -9.11 -22.04 12.23
N THR A 4 -10.22 -21.33 12.29
CA THR A 4 -11.29 -21.45 11.29
C THR A 4 -10.92 -20.60 10.08
N LEU A 5 -10.72 -21.24 8.93
CA LEU A 5 -10.43 -20.55 7.68
C LEU A 5 -11.70 -19.91 7.10
N ARG A 6 -11.54 -18.75 6.47
CA ARG A 6 -12.56 -18.13 5.66
C ARG A 6 -12.82 -18.92 4.38
N LYS A 7 -13.97 -18.73 3.76
CA LYS A 7 -14.34 -19.44 2.51
C LYS A 7 -13.26 -19.33 1.43
N TRP A 8 -12.77 -18.11 1.15
CA TRP A 8 -11.74 -17.91 0.13
C TRP A 8 -10.40 -18.57 0.51
N GLN A 9 -10.02 -18.55 1.80
CA GLN A 9 -8.80 -19.22 2.28
C GLN A 9 -8.91 -20.74 2.10
N GLN A 10 -10.07 -21.32 2.43
CA GLN A 10 -10.30 -22.75 2.20
C GLN A 10 -10.21 -23.11 0.72
N GLN A 11 -10.77 -22.25 -0.18
CA GLN A 11 -10.64 -22.45 -1.62
C GLN A 11 -9.18 -22.34 -2.09
N ALA A 12 -8.42 -21.35 -1.59
CA ALA A 12 -7.01 -21.20 -1.90
C ALA A 12 -6.20 -22.41 -1.47
N VAL A 13 -6.45 -22.93 -0.27
CA VAL A 13 -5.83 -24.18 0.22
C VAL A 13 -6.17 -25.35 -0.71
N ASN A 14 -7.44 -25.54 -1.07
CA ASN A 14 -7.85 -26.61 -1.98
C ASN A 14 -7.20 -26.49 -3.36
N ARG A 15 -7.17 -25.27 -3.94
CA ARG A 15 -6.48 -25.01 -5.22
C ARG A 15 -4.99 -25.28 -5.14
N SER A 16 -4.37 -24.99 -3.99
CA SER A 16 -2.94 -25.21 -3.82
C SER A 16 -2.56 -26.68 -3.90
N LEU A 17 -3.49 -27.62 -3.65
CA LEU A 17 -3.24 -29.06 -3.74
C LEU A 17 -3.25 -29.60 -5.18
N LEU A 18 -3.65 -28.79 -6.14
CA LEU A 18 -3.51 -29.13 -7.56
C LEU A 18 -2.04 -29.29 -7.93
N ASN A 19 -1.78 -30.12 -8.94
CA ASN A 19 -0.41 -30.35 -9.43
C ASN A 19 0.08 -29.17 -10.30
N LEU A 20 0.24 -28.01 -9.67
CA LEU A 20 0.70 -26.75 -10.26
C LEU A 20 1.91 -26.24 -9.49
N PRO A 21 2.80 -25.47 -10.12
CA PRO A 21 4.06 -25.02 -9.50
C PRO A 21 3.87 -23.91 -8.45
N GLY A 22 2.71 -23.27 -8.39
CA GLY A 22 2.44 -22.22 -7.42
C GLY A 22 1.02 -21.70 -7.43
N ILE A 23 0.76 -20.74 -6.56
CA ILE A 23 -0.49 -19.99 -6.45
C ILE A 23 -0.18 -18.50 -6.24
N PHE A 24 -1.02 -17.63 -6.79
CA PHE A 24 -0.98 -16.21 -6.52
C PHE A 24 -2.29 -15.76 -5.89
N LEU A 25 -2.18 -15.02 -4.77
CA LEU A 25 -3.33 -14.56 -3.99
C LEU A 25 -3.31 -13.02 -3.92
N GLU A 26 -4.30 -12.41 -4.54
CA GLU A 26 -4.48 -10.97 -4.55
C GLU A 26 -5.66 -10.61 -3.62
N ALA A 27 -5.38 -10.47 -2.32
CA ALA A 27 -6.39 -10.20 -1.32
C ALA A 27 -6.10 -8.92 -0.56
N ALA A 28 -7.16 -8.19 -0.21
CA ALA A 28 -7.07 -6.95 0.56
C ALA A 28 -6.23 -7.08 1.84
N GLY A 29 -5.75 -5.95 2.36
CA GLY A 29 -5.13 -5.87 3.68
C GLY A 29 -6.09 -6.40 4.76
N GLY A 30 -5.57 -7.08 5.79
CA GLY A 30 -6.39 -7.64 6.87
C GLY A 30 -7.26 -8.85 6.50
N ARG A 31 -7.25 -9.33 5.25
CA ARG A 31 -8.00 -10.54 4.83
C ARG A 31 -7.34 -11.85 5.24
N GLY A 32 -6.18 -11.81 5.91
CA GLY A 32 -5.50 -12.99 6.43
C GLY A 32 -4.68 -13.76 5.40
N LYS A 33 -4.02 -13.07 4.44
CA LYS A 33 -3.10 -13.67 3.46
C LYS A 33 -2.00 -14.50 4.12
N THR A 34 -1.39 -13.97 5.18
CA THR A 34 -0.33 -14.65 5.94
C THR A 34 -0.81 -16.01 6.47
N LEU A 35 -1.98 -16.02 7.13
CA LEU A 35 -2.61 -17.25 7.60
C LEU A 35 -2.89 -18.22 6.44
N CYS A 36 -3.46 -17.71 5.34
CA CYS A 36 -3.75 -18.54 4.17
C CYS A 36 -2.49 -19.20 3.60
N ALA A 37 -1.39 -18.44 3.47
CA ALA A 37 -0.13 -18.96 2.96
C ALA A 37 0.49 -20.03 3.89
N LEU A 38 0.39 -19.86 5.21
CA LEU A 38 0.86 -20.86 6.18
C LEU A 38 -0.02 -22.11 6.17
N GLU A 39 -1.34 -21.98 6.01
CA GLU A 39 -2.25 -23.12 5.86
C GLU A 39 -2.02 -23.88 4.54
N ILE A 40 -1.71 -23.18 3.45
CA ILE A 40 -1.26 -23.81 2.21
C ILE A 40 0.03 -24.61 2.45
N ALA A 41 1.00 -24.02 3.15
CA ALA A 41 2.25 -24.71 3.48
C ALA A 41 2.00 -25.97 4.32
N ARG A 42 1.13 -25.87 5.32
CA ARG A 42 0.72 -27.02 6.16
C ARG A 42 0.01 -28.09 5.34
N ALA A 43 -0.95 -27.71 4.50
CA ALA A 43 -1.72 -28.66 3.68
C ALA A 43 -0.85 -29.39 2.65
N ARG A 44 0.24 -28.78 2.19
CA ARG A 44 1.23 -29.38 1.32
C ARG A 44 2.33 -30.15 2.06
N ASN A 45 2.22 -30.30 3.38
CA ASN A 45 3.21 -30.98 4.24
C ASN A 45 4.63 -30.39 4.11
N ALA A 46 4.75 -29.10 3.92
CA ALA A 46 6.05 -28.44 3.80
C ALA A 46 6.86 -28.58 5.10
N GLN A 47 8.14 -28.88 4.97
CA GLN A 47 9.09 -28.91 6.08
C GLN A 47 9.97 -27.67 6.09
N SER A 48 10.27 -27.13 4.91
CA SER A 48 11.16 -25.98 4.72
C SER A 48 10.45 -24.85 3.97
N ILE A 49 10.55 -23.63 4.50
CA ILE A 49 9.88 -22.43 3.96
C ILE A 49 10.85 -21.28 3.89
N LEU A 50 10.93 -20.62 2.73
CA LEU A 50 11.60 -19.33 2.57
C LEU A 50 10.55 -18.24 2.37
N ILE A 51 10.53 -17.23 3.24
CA ILE A 51 9.64 -16.08 3.17
C ILE A 51 10.46 -14.84 2.84
N VAL A 52 10.09 -14.15 1.77
CA VAL A 52 10.80 -12.93 1.32
C VAL A 52 9.84 -11.77 1.23
N ASN A 53 10.24 -10.65 1.84
CA ASN A 53 9.57 -9.36 1.75
C ASN A 53 10.62 -8.24 1.63
N LYS A 54 10.21 -7.05 1.20
CA LYS A 54 11.09 -5.87 1.09
C LYS A 54 11.45 -5.28 2.45
N LYS A 55 10.58 -5.39 3.45
CA LYS A 55 10.66 -4.68 4.73
C LYS A 55 10.74 -5.64 5.91
N LEU A 56 11.65 -5.35 6.84
CA LEU A 56 11.84 -6.14 8.06
C LEU A 56 10.60 -6.15 8.96
N SER A 57 9.90 -5.02 9.09
CA SER A 57 8.70 -4.91 9.94
C SER A 57 7.58 -5.87 9.53
N ILE A 58 7.46 -6.19 8.24
CA ILE A 58 6.49 -7.19 7.76
C ILE A 58 6.93 -8.60 8.14
N LEU A 59 8.24 -8.87 8.08
CA LEU A 59 8.79 -10.17 8.45
C LEU A 59 8.62 -10.48 9.94
N ASP A 60 8.54 -9.47 10.80
CA ASP A 60 8.26 -9.68 12.22
C ASP A 60 6.82 -10.16 12.44
N GLY A 61 5.83 -9.65 11.71
CA GLY A 61 4.47 -10.18 11.70
C GLY A 61 4.38 -11.64 11.19
N TRP A 62 5.24 -12.02 10.22
CA TRP A 62 5.37 -13.41 9.80
C TRP A 62 5.92 -14.30 10.92
N LYS A 63 6.97 -13.86 11.64
CA LYS A 63 7.56 -14.61 12.77
C LYS A 63 6.54 -14.84 13.88
N GLU A 64 5.72 -13.83 14.19
CA GLU A 64 4.64 -13.95 15.16
C GLU A 64 3.62 -15.02 14.72
N SER A 65 3.17 -14.95 13.47
CA SER A 65 2.22 -15.92 12.92
C SER A 65 2.78 -17.34 12.91
N LEU A 66 4.07 -17.50 12.64
CA LEU A 66 4.76 -18.78 12.59
C LEU A 66 4.83 -19.50 13.95
N GLN A 67 4.70 -18.79 15.08
CA GLN A 67 4.70 -19.41 16.42
C GLN A 67 3.55 -20.43 16.61
N HIS A 68 2.53 -20.35 15.77
CA HIS A 68 1.39 -21.28 15.80
C HIS A 68 1.57 -22.51 14.91
N TYR A 69 2.74 -22.67 14.26
CA TYR A 69 3.03 -23.73 13.32
C TYR A 69 4.33 -24.45 13.65
N SER A 70 4.41 -25.74 13.30
CA SER A 70 5.58 -26.60 13.55
C SER A 70 6.28 -26.98 12.25
N PHE A 71 6.83 -25.99 11.52
CA PHE A 71 7.68 -26.28 10.38
C PHE A 71 9.14 -26.51 10.85
N ALA A 72 9.86 -27.42 10.17
CA ALA A 72 11.20 -27.82 10.59
C ALA A 72 12.26 -26.72 10.31
N ASP A 73 12.14 -26.03 9.17
CA ASP A 73 13.07 -24.96 8.76
C ASP A 73 12.30 -23.78 8.14
N VAL A 74 12.36 -22.63 8.77
CA VAL A 74 11.74 -21.41 8.26
C VAL A 74 12.74 -20.25 8.23
N THR A 75 12.97 -19.74 7.05
CA THR A 75 13.82 -18.57 6.83
C THR A 75 12.98 -17.37 6.41
N CYS A 76 12.96 -16.30 7.22
CA CYS A 76 12.33 -15.01 6.92
C CYS A 76 13.42 -13.95 6.65
N ILE A 77 13.55 -13.49 5.41
CA ILE A 77 14.60 -12.53 5.01
C ILE A 77 14.09 -11.47 4.05
N THR A 78 14.80 -10.34 3.98
CA THR A 78 14.50 -9.33 2.96
C THR A 78 15.03 -9.76 1.58
N ASP A 79 14.43 -9.19 0.52
CA ASP A 79 14.92 -9.37 -0.87
C ASP A 79 16.40 -8.98 -1.03
N LYS A 80 16.81 -7.92 -0.34
CA LYS A 80 18.22 -7.49 -0.31
C LYS A 80 19.12 -8.55 0.34
N THR A 81 18.68 -9.12 1.46
CA THR A 81 19.42 -10.18 2.16
C THR A 81 19.49 -11.43 1.31
N LEU A 82 18.39 -11.86 0.68
CA LEU A 82 18.40 -13.00 -0.24
C LEU A 82 19.41 -12.81 -1.36
N LYS A 83 19.39 -11.66 -2.05
CA LYS A 83 20.34 -11.36 -3.13
C LYS A 83 21.80 -11.43 -2.66
N ASN A 84 22.10 -10.86 -1.51
CA ASN A 84 23.44 -10.86 -0.94
C ASN A 84 23.93 -12.29 -0.58
N ARG A 85 23.06 -13.11 0.00
CA ARG A 85 23.38 -14.51 0.34
C ARG A 85 23.60 -15.35 -0.93
N LEU A 86 22.73 -15.20 -1.92
CA LEU A 86 22.91 -15.84 -3.24
C LEU A 86 24.20 -15.39 -3.95
N ALA A 87 24.58 -14.11 -3.87
CA ALA A 87 25.82 -13.60 -4.45
C ALA A 87 27.06 -14.19 -3.78
N LYS A 88 26.97 -14.55 -2.50
CA LYS A 88 28.03 -15.26 -1.75
C LYS A 88 28.07 -16.77 -2.02
N GLY A 89 27.26 -17.27 -2.96
CA GLY A 89 27.22 -18.68 -3.34
C GLY A 89 26.31 -19.56 -2.49
N GLU A 90 25.54 -18.98 -1.56
CA GLU A 90 24.59 -19.73 -0.78
C GLU A 90 23.48 -20.29 -1.68
N LYS A 91 23.02 -21.50 -1.37
CA LYS A 91 21.97 -22.20 -2.12
C LYS A 91 20.75 -22.36 -1.24
N PHE A 92 19.59 -21.95 -1.73
CA PHE A 92 18.31 -22.20 -1.10
C PHE A 92 17.62 -23.35 -1.82
N ASN A 93 17.22 -24.35 -1.05
CA ASN A 93 16.41 -25.48 -1.51
C ASN A 93 15.31 -25.68 -0.48
N VAL A 94 14.09 -25.29 -0.83
CA VAL A 94 12.95 -25.24 0.10
C VAL A 94 11.71 -25.89 -0.51
N ASP A 95 10.82 -26.39 0.34
CA ASP A 95 9.54 -26.91 -0.14
C ASP A 95 8.67 -25.79 -0.67
N ILE A 96 8.59 -24.70 0.09
CA ILE A 96 7.77 -23.56 -0.27
C ILE A 96 8.56 -22.26 -0.25
N PHE A 97 8.41 -21.49 -1.33
CA PHE A 97 8.93 -20.14 -1.46
C PHE A 97 7.75 -19.14 -1.44
N ILE A 98 7.68 -18.29 -0.42
CA ILE A 98 6.66 -17.26 -0.27
C ILE A 98 7.25 -15.90 -0.61
N ILE A 99 6.61 -15.19 -1.54
CA ILE A 99 6.96 -13.81 -1.93
C ILE A 99 5.79 -12.92 -1.53
N ASP A 100 5.99 -12.14 -0.49
CA ASP A 100 4.96 -11.26 0.06
C ASP A 100 5.14 -9.84 -0.46
N GLU A 101 4.03 -9.12 -0.67
CA GLU A 101 3.95 -7.82 -1.34
C GLU A 101 4.59 -7.84 -2.74
N TRP A 102 4.12 -8.77 -3.56
CA TRP A 102 4.63 -9.03 -4.92
C TRP A 102 4.83 -7.76 -5.76
N GLN A 103 3.90 -6.81 -5.68
CA GLN A 103 3.96 -5.56 -6.45
C GLN A 103 5.25 -4.75 -6.23
N ASP A 104 5.88 -4.91 -5.08
CA ASP A 104 7.15 -4.25 -4.72
C ASP A 104 8.40 -5.08 -5.05
N MET A 105 8.18 -6.35 -5.42
CA MET A 105 9.23 -7.37 -5.51
C MET A 105 9.59 -7.78 -6.95
N CYS A 106 8.96 -7.18 -7.97
CA CYS A 106 9.02 -7.67 -9.37
C CYS A 106 10.13 -7.04 -10.21
N SER A 107 11.16 -6.43 -9.63
CA SER A 107 12.28 -5.92 -10.42
C SER A 107 13.05 -7.07 -11.13
N ASP A 108 13.60 -6.81 -12.31
CA ASP A 108 14.35 -7.84 -13.08
C ASP A 108 15.51 -8.43 -12.24
N LYS A 109 16.15 -7.61 -11.39
CA LYS A 109 17.20 -8.07 -10.46
C LYS A 109 16.66 -9.04 -9.40
N ASN A 110 15.46 -8.79 -8.89
CA ASN A 110 14.81 -9.68 -7.93
C ASN A 110 14.38 -10.98 -8.61
N LEU A 111 13.76 -10.89 -9.78
CA LEU A 111 13.34 -12.07 -10.56
C LEU A 111 14.53 -12.99 -10.88
N ALA A 112 15.67 -12.42 -11.26
CA ALA A 112 16.90 -13.18 -11.48
C ALA A 112 17.39 -13.91 -10.21
N ALA A 113 17.24 -13.29 -9.04
CA ALA A 113 17.55 -13.93 -7.76
C ALA A 113 16.55 -15.06 -7.42
N TYR A 114 15.26 -14.81 -7.61
CA TYR A 114 14.20 -15.78 -7.29
C TYR A 114 14.28 -17.04 -8.14
N LYS A 115 14.72 -16.96 -9.41
CA LYS A 115 14.99 -18.12 -10.27
C LYS A 115 16.08 -19.03 -9.72
N ARG A 116 16.99 -18.54 -8.89
CA ARG A 116 18.07 -19.32 -8.27
C ARG A 116 17.64 -20.07 -7.02
N VAL A 117 16.46 -19.76 -6.45
CA VAL A 117 15.87 -20.49 -5.33
C VAL A 117 15.26 -21.78 -5.87
N LYS A 118 15.79 -22.94 -5.48
CA LYS A 118 15.16 -24.23 -5.74
C LYS A 118 13.98 -24.41 -4.81
N ARG A 119 12.84 -24.78 -5.35
CA ARG A 119 11.58 -24.91 -4.60
C ARG A 119 10.63 -25.88 -5.28
N ASN A 120 9.77 -26.51 -4.47
CA ASN A 120 8.71 -27.38 -4.95
C ASN A 120 7.44 -26.58 -5.30
N TYR A 121 7.20 -25.50 -4.56
CA TYR A 121 6.00 -24.68 -4.74
C TYR A 121 6.28 -23.20 -4.44
N THR A 122 5.57 -22.30 -5.15
CA THR A 122 5.68 -20.87 -4.91
C THR A 122 4.33 -20.27 -4.52
N ILE A 123 4.32 -19.42 -3.50
CA ILE A 123 3.16 -18.62 -3.11
C ILE A 123 3.49 -17.14 -3.32
N GLY A 124 2.79 -16.49 -4.21
CA GLY A 124 2.86 -15.04 -4.40
C GLY A 124 1.68 -14.37 -3.69
N LEU A 125 1.95 -13.30 -2.96
CA LEU A 125 0.92 -12.53 -2.23
C LEU A 125 0.96 -11.07 -2.63
N SER A 126 -0.19 -10.45 -2.80
CA SER A 126 -0.33 -9.02 -2.99
C SER A 126 -1.54 -8.48 -2.23
N ALA A 127 -1.39 -7.32 -1.58
CA ALA A 127 -2.51 -6.62 -0.96
C ALA A 127 -3.23 -5.69 -1.94
N THR A 128 -2.63 -5.44 -3.10
CA THR A 128 -3.19 -4.54 -4.12
C THR A 128 -3.18 -5.19 -5.48
N PRO A 129 -4.20 -4.89 -6.32
CA PRO A 129 -4.23 -5.35 -7.69
C PRO A 129 -2.96 -4.95 -8.45
N ILE A 130 -2.25 -5.96 -9.00
CA ILE A 130 -1.00 -5.73 -9.74
C ILE A 130 -1.23 -5.26 -11.18
N ARG A 131 -2.48 -5.14 -11.61
CA ARG A 131 -2.93 -4.74 -12.96
C ARG A 131 -2.24 -3.47 -13.47
N ARG A 132 -2.06 -2.46 -12.62
CA ARG A 132 -1.48 -1.16 -13.04
C ARG A 132 -0.02 -1.23 -13.48
N LYS A 133 0.71 -2.26 -13.05
CA LYS A 133 2.06 -2.56 -13.54
C LYS A 133 2.03 -3.87 -14.29
N GLY A 134 1.30 -3.92 -15.41
CA GLY A 134 1.07 -5.14 -16.18
C GLY A 134 2.33 -5.94 -16.45
N THR A 135 3.48 -5.27 -16.64
CA THR A 135 4.77 -5.94 -16.79
C THR A 135 5.19 -6.80 -15.59
N ASN A 136 4.59 -6.61 -14.41
CA ASN A 136 4.84 -7.44 -13.23
C ASN A 136 4.29 -8.85 -13.40
N PHE A 137 3.26 -9.04 -14.22
CA PHE A 137 2.69 -10.35 -14.51
C PHE A 137 3.65 -11.27 -15.26
N PHE A 138 4.48 -10.74 -16.15
CA PHE A 138 5.50 -11.54 -16.80
C PHE A 138 6.43 -12.24 -15.80
N GLY A 139 6.88 -11.49 -14.78
CA GLY A 139 7.67 -12.05 -13.69
C GLY A 139 6.91 -13.04 -12.84
N LEU A 140 5.60 -12.78 -12.62
CA LEU A 140 4.70 -13.66 -11.87
C LEU A 140 4.59 -15.02 -12.57
N GLU A 141 4.30 -15.04 -13.87
CA GLU A 141 4.22 -16.28 -14.65
C GLU A 141 5.52 -17.08 -14.54
N GLN A 142 6.67 -16.43 -14.69
CA GLN A 142 7.97 -17.09 -14.61
C GLN A 142 8.33 -17.65 -13.23
N ILE A 143 7.94 -16.96 -12.17
CA ILE A 143 8.36 -17.31 -10.79
C ILE A 143 7.31 -18.16 -10.09
N VAL A 144 6.04 -17.80 -10.20
CA VAL A 144 4.95 -18.50 -9.50
C VAL A 144 4.45 -19.68 -10.33
N PHE A 145 4.25 -19.49 -11.63
CA PHE A 145 3.70 -20.53 -12.51
C PHE A 145 4.77 -21.27 -13.35
N GLY A 146 6.04 -20.95 -13.15
CA GLY A 146 7.16 -21.67 -13.73
C GLY A 146 7.57 -21.22 -15.14
N GLN A 147 6.64 -20.66 -15.92
CA GLN A 147 6.91 -20.15 -17.27
C GLN A 147 5.91 -19.06 -17.66
N ALA A 148 6.36 -18.15 -18.52
CA ALA A 148 5.52 -17.14 -19.13
C ALA A 148 5.20 -17.52 -20.59
N ASN A 149 4.05 -17.11 -21.08
CA ASN A 149 3.65 -17.34 -22.45
C ASN A 149 3.10 -16.03 -23.09
N PRO A 150 3.79 -15.46 -24.10
CA PRO A 150 5.11 -15.84 -24.65
C PRO A 150 6.28 -15.81 -23.67
N SER A 151 7.36 -16.54 -23.96
CA SER A 151 8.47 -16.77 -23.04
C SER A 151 9.43 -15.59 -22.87
N THR A 152 9.52 -14.70 -23.83
CA THR A 152 10.31 -13.47 -23.74
C THR A 152 9.46 -12.30 -23.26
N LYS A 153 10.06 -11.42 -22.47
CA LYS A 153 9.35 -10.25 -21.92
C LYS A 153 8.80 -9.35 -23.04
N TRP A 154 9.54 -9.16 -24.12
CA TRP A 154 9.11 -8.32 -25.24
C TRP A 154 7.93 -8.92 -26.00
N GLU A 155 8.00 -10.19 -26.37
CA GLU A 155 6.88 -10.88 -27.05
C GLU A 155 5.65 -10.91 -26.15
N TRP A 156 5.82 -11.18 -24.86
CA TRP A 156 4.75 -11.16 -23.86
C TRP A 156 4.08 -9.79 -23.80
N GLN A 157 4.88 -8.71 -23.72
CA GLN A 157 4.37 -7.33 -23.69
C GLN A 157 3.63 -6.96 -24.98
N THR A 158 4.14 -7.34 -26.14
CA THR A 158 3.50 -7.05 -27.43
C THR A 158 2.24 -7.89 -27.67
N TYR A 159 2.20 -9.09 -27.14
CA TYR A 159 1.04 -9.98 -27.26
C TYR A 159 -0.13 -9.54 -26.36
N TRP A 160 0.15 -9.32 -25.08
CA TRP A 160 -0.87 -9.01 -24.08
C TRP A 160 -1.16 -7.52 -23.88
N GLY A 161 -0.22 -6.66 -24.23
CA GLY A 161 -0.27 -5.24 -23.93
C GLY A 161 -0.66 -4.34 -25.08
N ARG A 162 -1.29 -3.22 -24.74
CA ARG A 162 -1.35 -2.04 -25.61
C ARG A 162 -0.06 -1.26 -25.42
N MET A 163 0.71 -1.14 -26.50
CA MET A 163 1.95 -0.39 -26.53
C MET A 163 1.69 0.99 -27.15
N VAL A 164 2.30 2.03 -26.57
CA VAL A 164 2.23 3.41 -27.11
C VAL A 164 3.64 3.90 -27.40
N ALA A 165 3.76 4.81 -28.37
CA ALA A 165 5.05 5.43 -28.69
C ALA A 165 5.56 6.23 -27.50
N ASP A 166 6.85 6.04 -27.17
CA ASP A 166 7.54 6.78 -26.12
C ASP A 166 9.02 6.95 -26.49
N GLN A 167 9.39 8.18 -26.84
CA GLN A 167 10.75 8.51 -27.28
C GLN A 167 11.84 8.32 -26.20
N TRP A 168 11.44 8.11 -24.95
CA TRP A 168 12.36 7.96 -23.82
C TRP A 168 12.70 6.47 -23.54
N THR A 169 12.07 5.53 -24.24
CA THR A 169 12.38 4.11 -24.12
C THR A 169 13.33 3.66 -25.24
N GLN A 170 14.20 2.69 -24.95
CA GLN A 170 15.13 2.14 -25.95
C GLN A 170 14.43 1.53 -27.16
N THR A 171 13.22 1.01 -26.96
CA THR A 171 12.40 0.40 -28.01
C THR A 171 11.49 1.38 -28.72
N GLY A 172 11.43 2.64 -28.29
CA GLY A 172 10.46 3.63 -28.78
C GLY A 172 9.02 3.35 -28.37
N LEU A 173 8.78 2.32 -27.55
CA LEU A 173 7.45 1.89 -27.13
C LEU A 173 7.39 1.71 -25.61
N LYS A 174 6.26 2.06 -25.02
CA LYS A 174 5.96 1.89 -23.61
C LYS A 174 4.68 1.10 -23.44
N TRP A 175 4.68 0.22 -22.46
CA TRP A 175 3.48 -0.46 -22.01
C TRP A 175 2.48 0.55 -21.42
N LEU A 176 1.25 0.51 -21.89
CA LEU A 176 0.15 1.31 -21.36
C LEU A 176 -0.74 0.48 -20.43
N ASP A 177 -1.34 -0.60 -20.96
CA ASP A 177 -2.25 -1.48 -20.23
C ASP A 177 -2.40 -2.82 -20.98
N PHE A 178 -3.16 -3.77 -20.43
CA PHE A 178 -3.58 -4.98 -21.13
C PHE A 178 -4.54 -4.65 -22.30
N ARG A 179 -4.46 -5.43 -23.36
CA ARG A 179 -5.45 -5.40 -24.44
C ARG A 179 -6.80 -5.95 -23.96
N ASP A 180 -6.73 -7.07 -23.28
CA ASP A 180 -7.86 -7.76 -22.65
C ASP A 180 -7.38 -8.40 -21.35
N TYR A 181 -7.65 -7.73 -20.23
CA TYR A 181 -7.20 -8.17 -18.91
C TYR A 181 -7.93 -9.41 -18.45
N ASP A 182 -9.24 -9.49 -18.70
CA ASP A 182 -10.07 -10.58 -18.19
C ASP A 182 -9.72 -11.90 -18.89
N SER A 183 -9.54 -11.86 -20.23
CA SER A 183 -9.03 -13.01 -20.97
C SER A 183 -7.62 -13.42 -20.55
N TYR A 184 -6.77 -12.45 -20.20
CA TYR A 184 -5.45 -12.75 -19.70
C TYR A 184 -5.51 -13.45 -18.33
N ILE A 185 -6.27 -12.95 -17.38
CA ILE A 185 -6.39 -13.54 -16.04
C ILE A 185 -7.02 -14.93 -16.10
N ALA A 186 -8.01 -15.13 -16.96
CA ALA A 186 -8.71 -16.41 -17.10
C ALA A 186 -7.79 -17.58 -17.51
N GLN A 187 -6.66 -17.29 -18.16
CA GLN A 187 -5.70 -18.34 -18.54
C GLN A 187 -4.63 -18.62 -17.47
N LEU A 188 -4.49 -17.77 -16.44
CA LEU A 188 -3.52 -18.02 -15.39
C LEU A 188 -3.95 -19.22 -14.55
N PRO A 189 -3.08 -20.24 -14.40
CA PRO A 189 -3.54 -21.56 -13.93
C PRO A 189 -3.98 -21.59 -12.47
N ASN A 190 -3.50 -20.66 -11.65
CA ASN A 190 -3.77 -20.65 -10.21
C ASN A 190 -3.66 -19.24 -9.62
N PHE A 191 -4.35 -18.32 -10.25
CA PHE A 191 -4.46 -16.93 -9.82
C PHE A 191 -5.82 -16.71 -9.15
N MET A 192 -5.82 -16.17 -7.94
CA MET A 192 -7.04 -15.70 -7.27
C MET A 192 -6.99 -14.19 -7.20
N SER A 193 -7.81 -13.56 -8.04
CA SER A 193 -7.88 -12.10 -8.12
C SER A 193 -8.57 -11.48 -6.92
N TYR A 194 -8.37 -10.18 -6.75
CA TYR A 194 -9.07 -9.40 -5.74
C TYR A 194 -10.59 -9.54 -5.88
N GLU A 195 -11.11 -9.41 -7.11
CA GLU A 195 -12.54 -9.47 -7.41
C GLU A 195 -13.11 -10.87 -7.11
N GLU A 196 -12.38 -11.92 -7.46
CA GLU A 196 -12.76 -13.29 -7.14
C GLU A 196 -12.85 -13.52 -5.63
N ILE A 197 -11.84 -13.09 -4.88
CA ILE A 197 -11.81 -13.25 -3.42
C ILE A 197 -12.96 -12.48 -2.75
N GLU A 198 -13.21 -11.25 -3.17
CA GLU A 198 -14.31 -10.44 -2.63
C GLU A 198 -15.68 -11.05 -2.97
N ALA A 199 -15.85 -11.61 -4.17
CA ALA A 199 -17.07 -12.32 -4.55
C ALA A 199 -17.31 -13.58 -3.69
N ILE A 200 -16.26 -14.32 -3.33
CA ILE A 200 -16.37 -15.51 -2.46
C ILE A 200 -16.75 -15.12 -1.03
N GLU A 201 -16.20 -14.04 -0.53
CA GLU A 201 -16.45 -13.58 0.86
C GLU A 201 -17.84 -12.98 1.04
N ASN A 202 -18.54 -12.61 -0.06
CA ASN A 202 -19.85 -11.94 -0.02
C ASN A 202 -19.84 -10.75 0.94
N ALA A 203 -18.80 -9.92 0.88
CA ALA A 203 -18.72 -8.64 1.57
C ALA A 203 -19.37 -8.62 2.97
N VAL A 204 -19.08 -9.56 3.85
CA VAL A 204 -19.23 -9.35 5.28
C VAL A 204 -18.07 -8.45 5.66
N GLU A 205 -18.20 -7.27 5.20
CA GLU A 205 -17.20 -6.24 5.32
C GLU A 205 -17.16 -5.82 6.77
N ASN A 206 -15.95 -5.58 7.21
CA ASN A 206 -15.70 -4.90 8.46
C ASN A 206 -16.29 -5.59 9.72
N ASN A 207 -16.43 -6.90 9.70
CA ASN A 207 -16.93 -7.66 10.87
C ASN A 207 -18.33 -7.22 11.35
N GLY A 208 -19.18 -6.75 10.43
CA GLY A 208 -20.52 -6.24 10.72
C GLY A 208 -20.56 -4.76 11.16
N HIS A 209 -19.43 -4.08 11.23
CA HIS A 209 -19.33 -2.66 11.51
C HIS A 209 -19.40 -1.82 10.23
N GLU A 210 -20.00 -0.65 10.32
CA GLU A 210 -20.15 0.27 9.21
C GLU A 210 -18.87 1.08 8.97
N LEU A 211 -18.62 1.37 7.68
CA LEU A 211 -17.64 2.35 7.23
C LEU A 211 -18.38 3.50 6.55
N ARG A 212 -18.33 4.68 7.17
CA ARG A 212 -19.01 5.86 6.67
C ARG A 212 -18.00 6.88 6.17
N PHE A 213 -18.26 7.47 5.02
CA PHE A 213 -17.44 8.54 4.45
C PHE A 213 -18.16 9.88 4.60
N HIS A 214 -17.42 10.87 5.12
CA HIS A 214 -17.84 12.26 5.15
C HIS A 214 -16.82 13.10 4.40
N ARG A 215 -17.30 14.03 3.61
CA ARG A 215 -16.46 14.95 2.84
C ARG A 215 -16.63 16.34 3.40
N VAL A 216 -15.50 17.00 3.59
CA VAL A 216 -15.46 18.36 4.15
C VAL A 216 -14.70 19.25 3.17
N LEU A 217 -15.35 20.31 2.74
CA LEU A 217 -14.71 21.33 1.93
C LEU A 217 -14.05 22.35 2.86
N LEU A 218 -12.75 22.54 2.67
CA LEU A 218 -11.96 23.51 3.40
C LEU A 218 -11.62 24.72 2.49
N GLU A 219 -11.54 25.89 3.09
CA GLU A 219 -11.08 27.08 2.41
C GLU A 219 -9.57 27.06 2.21
N ASP A 220 -9.12 27.63 1.10
CA ASP A 220 -7.70 27.87 0.85
C ASP A 220 -7.13 28.84 1.89
N ALA A 221 -6.01 28.50 2.51
CA ALA A 221 -5.37 29.34 3.51
C ALA A 221 -4.88 30.69 2.93
N ASN A 222 -4.54 30.73 1.65
CA ASN A 222 -4.18 31.96 0.93
C ASN A 222 -4.54 31.85 -0.57
N PRO A 223 -5.78 32.20 -0.96
CA PRO A 223 -6.25 32.07 -2.35
C PRO A 223 -5.42 32.85 -3.36
N GLU A 224 -4.89 34.02 -2.98
CA GLU A 224 -4.08 34.84 -3.87
C GLU A 224 -2.78 34.15 -4.25
N LEU A 225 -2.12 33.55 -3.28
CA LEU A 225 -0.89 32.79 -3.49
C LEU A 225 -1.11 31.55 -4.36
N ILE A 226 -2.23 30.88 -4.18
CA ILE A 226 -2.65 29.75 -5.01
C ILE A 226 -2.83 30.20 -6.45
N ARG A 227 -3.49 31.33 -6.67
CA ARG A 227 -3.65 31.92 -8.01
C ARG A 227 -2.30 32.27 -8.64
N MET A 228 -1.39 32.88 -7.89
CA MET A 228 -0.04 33.20 -8.37
C MET A 228 0.73 31.94 -8.75
N PHE A 229 0.67 30.91 -7.93
CA PHE A 229 1.33 29.63 -8.21
C PHE A 229 0.76 28.96 -9.46
N ASN A 230 -0.55 28.97 -9.64
CA ASN A 230 -1.19 28.41 -10.84
C ASN A 230 -0.74 29.16 -12.11
N THR A 231 -0.58 30.47 -12.01
CA THR A 231 -0.20 31.31 -13.17
C THR A 231 1.28 31.19 -13.51
N TYR A 232 2.15 31.22 -12.51
CA TYR A 232 3.60 31.39 -12.72
C TYR A 232 4.43 30.18 -12.33
N ASN A 233 3.83 29.15 -11.71
CA ASN A 233 4.51 27.98 -11.12
C ASN A 233 5.61 28.37 -10.11
N LEU A 234 5.47 29.54 -9.51
CA LEU A 234 6.42 30.19 -8.63
C LEU A 234 5.68 30.88 -7.48
N VAL A 235 6.19 30.71 -6.27
CA VAL A 235 5.72 31.41 -5.08
C VAL A 235 6.84 32.30 -4.56
N ARG A 236 6.52 33.54 -4.23
CA ARG A 236 7.42 34.48 -3.53
C ARG A 236 6.85 34.74 -2.13
N VAL A 237 7.68 34.53 -1.11
CA VAL A 237 7.36 34.83 0.28
C VAL A 237 8.56 35.51 0.91
N ASN A 238 8.35 36.67 1.52
CA ASN A 238 9.40 37.43 2.20
C ASN A 238 10.67 37.65 1.34
N GLY A 239 10.48 37.92 0.03
CA GLY A 239 11.59 38.14 -0.90
C GLY A 239 12.30 36.90 -1.41
N GLN A 240 11.96 35.73 -0.91
CA GLN A 240 12.47 34.43 -1.37
C GLN A 240 11.50 33.75 -2.32
N SER A 241 12.03 32.96 -3.23
CA SER A 241 11.24 32.25 -4.25
C SER A 241 11.32 30.74 -4.09
N ALA A 242 10.19 30.06 -4.15
CA ALA A 242 10.10 28.61 -4.21
C ALA A 242 9.42 28.15 -5.50
N MET A 243 9.98 27.14 -6.11
CA MET A 243 9.43 26.45 -7.27
C MET A 243 9.01 25.04 -6.90
N ALA A 244 7.94 24.54 -7.50
CA ALA A 244 7.41 23.20 -7.28
C ALA A 244 8.44 22.05 -7.46
N ARG A 245 9.55 22.31 -8.14
CA ARG A 245 10.54 21.27 -8.52
C ARG A 245 11.57 20.93 -7.45
N GLN A 246 11.66 21.67 -6.33
CA GLN A 246 12.80 21.48 -5.41
C GLN A 246 12.63 20.37 -4.38
N SER A 247 11.41 20.09 -3.92
CA SER A 247 11.18 19.09 -2.84
C SER A 247 9.89 18.31 -2.99
N PHE A 248 8.94 18.80 -3.77
CA PHE A 248 7.61 18.22 -3.94
C PHE A 248 7.23 18.21 -5.43
N GLY A 249 6.46 17.21 -5.84
CA GLY A 249 5.72 17.29 -7.09
C GLY A 249 4.74 18.49 -7.04
N ARG A 250 4.37 19.06 -8.18
CA ARG A 250 3.50 20.24 -8.28
C ARG A 250 2.23 20.12 -7.44
N ASN A 251 1.55 18.98 -7.53
CA ASN A 251 0.27 18.77 -6.82
C ASN A 251 0.46 18.72 -5.30
N SER A 252 1.52 18.08 -4.81
CA SER A 252 1.82 18.01 -3.38
C SER A 252 2.19 19.38 -2.83
N PHE A 253 2.93 20.19 -3.60
CA PHE A 253 3.30 21.54 -3.21
C PHE A 253 2.08 22.48 -3.21
N MET A 254 1.22 22.39 -4.23
CA MET A 254 -0.03 23.12 -4.28
C MET A 254 -0.88 22.82 -3.04
N ARG A 255 -1.05 21.56 -2.71
CA ARG A 255 -1.87 21.16 -1.57
C ARG A 255 -1.26 21.66 -0.25
N TYR A 256 0.05 21.58 -0.11
CA TYR A 256 0.75 22.16 1.02
C TYR A 256 0.49 23.66 1.17
N LEU A 257 0.54 24.43 0.06
CA LEU A 257 0.21 25.85 0.07
C LEU A 257 -1.23 26.12 0.51
N ARG A 258 -2.18 25.32 0.02
CA ARG A 258 -3.60 25.39 0.41
C ARG A 258 -3.81 25.15 1.90
N GLN A 259 -3.06 24.20 2.46
CA GLN A 259 -3.16 23.82 3.87
C GLN A 259 -2.47 24.81 4.82
N THR A 260 -1.35 25.42 4.41
CA THR A 260 -0.48 26.21 5.30
C THR A 260 -0.59 27.71 5.13
N GLY A 261 -1.14 28.20 4.02
CA GLY A 261 -1.31 29.62 3.75
C GLY A 261 -0.05 30.45 3.64
N VAL A 262 1.10 29.81 3.76
CA VAL A 262 2.43 30.37 3.46
C VAL A 262 3.00 31.44 4.38
N GLU A 263 3.26 31.11 5.57
CA GLU A 263 4.55 31.48 6.14
C GLU A 263 5.46 30.27 6.05
N VAL A 264 6.44 30.27 5.17
CA VAL A 264 7.35 29.15 4.94
C VAL A 264 8.73 29.55 5.38
N ASP A 265 9.34 28.76 6.25
CA ASP A 265 10.74 28.90 6.59
C ASP A 265 11.60 28.37 5.44
N PHE A 266 12.13 29.26 4.62
CA PHE A 266 13.11 28.93 3.60
C PHE A 266 14.51 28.76 4.25
N PRO A 267 15.31 27.76 3.88
CA PRO A 267 15.14 26.82 2.76
C PRO A 267 14.35 25.54 3.08
N LYS A 268 13.82 25.38 4.28
CA LYS A 268 13.24 24.12 4.74
C LYS A 268 11.78 23.89 4.33
N LEU A 269 11.15 24.86 3.68
CA LEU A 269 9.72 24.83 3.34
C LEU A 269 8.84 24.42 4.54
N ARG A 270 9.18 24.87 5.73
CA ARG A 270 8.44 24.62 6.95
C ARG A 270 7.46 25.75 7.20
N ALA A 271 6.19 25.44 7.37
CA ALA A 271 5.22 26.41 7.82
C ALA A 271 5.54 26.82 9.27
N VAL A 272 5.50 28.10 9.52
CA VAL A 272 5.61 28.66 10.86
C VAL A 272 4.19 28.79 11.39
N ASN A 273 3.92 28.19 12.51
CA ASN A 273 2.75 28.16 13.37
C ASN A 273 1.63 29.19 13.01
N VAL A 274 0.82 28.89 11.98
CA VAL A 274 -0.23 29.78 11.46
C VAL A 274 -1.58 29.12 11.69
N ASP A 275 -2.58 29.93 12.09
CA ASP A 275 -3.96 29.51 12.18
C ASP A 275 -4.60 29.48 10.79
N THR A 276 -4.45 28.36 10.10
CA THR A 276 -5.07 28.16 8.79
C THR A 276 -6.41 27.41 8.95
N PRO A 277 -7.34 27.52 8.00
CA PRO A 277 -8.59 26.77 8.03
C PRO A 277 -8.37 25.27 8.25
N THR A 278 -7.36 24.68 7.59
CA THR A 278 -7.01 23.26 7.76
C THR A 278 -6.56 22.95 9.19
N LEU A 279 -5.63 23.72 9.73
CA LEU A 279 -5.09 23.47 11.08
C LEU A 279 -6.12 23.72 12.16
N LEU A 280 -6.94 24.77 12.04
CA LEU A 280 -8.05 25.03 12.94
C LEU A 280 -9.10 23.92 12.88
N TYR A 281 -9.36 23.37 11.70
CA TYR A 281 -10.24 22.22 11.56
C TYR A 281 -9.68 20.97 12.25
N VAL A 282 -8.37 20.71 12.08
CA VAL A 282 -7.68 19.61 12.78
C VAL A 282 -7.76 19.77 14.28
N ASP A 283 -7.46 20.96 14.82
CA ASP A 283 -7.53 21.23 16.26
C ASP A 283 -8.96 20.99 16.78
N LYS A 284 -9.98 21.48 16.06
CA LYS A 284 -11.39 21.22 16.39
C LYS A 284 -11.70 19.71 16.41
N MET A 285 -11.20 18.94 15.45
CA MET A 285 -11.41 17.49 15.41
C MET A 285 -10.73 16.79 16.59
N ILE A 286 -9.53 17.23 16.98
CA ILE A 286 -8.81 16.72 18.15
C ILE A 286 -9.62 16.97 19.43
N ASP A 287 -10.13 18.18 19.60
CA ASP A 287 -10.88 18.58 20.80
C ASP A 287 -12.25 17.89 20.92
N THR A 288 -12.88 17.60 19.78
CA THR A 288 -14.27 17.09 19.75
C THR A 288 -14.39 15.59 19.47
N ALA A 289 -13.30 14.89 19.18
CA ALA A 289 -13.32 13.47 18.84
C ALA A 289 -13.90 12.62 19.99
N PRO A 290 -15.04 11.93 19.80
CA PRO A 290 -15.68 11.15 20.88
C PRO A 290 -14.93 9.85 21.16
N GLY A 291 -14.02 9.45 20.30
CA GLY A 291 -13.29 8.19 20.34
C GLY A 291 -11.86 8.33 19.87
N GLY A 292 -11.28 7.25 19.37
CA GLY A 292 -9.96 7.25 18.78
C GLY A 292 -9.93 7.93 17.41
N LEU A 293 -9.07 8.94 17.22
CA LEU A 293 -8.90 9.68 15.96
C LEU A 293 -7.54 9.46 15.36
N LEU A 294 -7.50 8.98 14.12
CA LEU A 294 -6.29 8.91 13.31
C LEU A 294 -6.29 10.06 12.29
N ILE A 295 -5.30 10.93 12.34
CA ILE A 295 -5.09 12.02 11.40
C ILE A 295 -4.01 11.59 10.41
N VAL A 296 -4.31 11.66 9.11
CA VAL A 296 -3.41 11.18 8.06
C VAL A 296 -3.13 12.28 7.05
N THR A 297 -1.86 12.52 6.78
CA THR A 297 -1.40 13.46 5.74
C THR A 297 -0.25 12.85 4.92
N LYS A 298 -0.06 13.34 3.70
CA LYS A 298 1.12 13.00 2.87
C LYS A 298 2.36 13.80 3.28
N SER A 299 2.15 14.96 3.90
CA SER A 299 3.22 15.90 4.24
C SER A 299 3.78 15.63 5.62
N VAL A 300 5.08 15.33 5.69
CA VAL A 300 5.82 15.24 6.97
C VAL A 300 5.74 16.55 7.74
N GLN A 301 5.86 17.69 7.04
CA GLN A 301 5.81 19.02 7.63
C GLN A 301 4.45 19.31 8.28
N ILE A 302 3.34 18.97 7.60
CA ILE A 302 2.00 19.12 8.18
C ILE A 302 1.83 18.24 9.41
N ALA A 303 2.31 16.99 9.36
CA ALA A 303 2.25 16.11 10.52
C ALA A 303 3.07 16.67 11.71
N GLU A 304 4.25 17.23 11.45
CA GLU A 304 5.09 17.88 12.47
C GLU A 304 4.41 19.11 13.08
N ILE A 305 3.79 19.98 12.25
CA ILE A 305 3.04 21.15 12.72
C ILE A 305 1.87 20.72 13.63
N ILE A 306 1.10 19.71 13.20
CA ILE A 306 -0.01 19.19 14.01
C ILE A 306 0.51 18.67 15.36
N LYS A 307 1.61 17.93 15.38
CA LYS A 307 2.25 17.44 16.61
C LYS A 307 2.76 18.57 17.50
N GLU A 308 3.37 19.60 16.91
CA GLU A 308 3.87 20.79 17.65
C GLU A 308 2.72 21.58 18.30
N ARG A 309 1.58 21.73 17.58
CA ARG A 309 0.38 22.37 18.12
C ARG A 309 -0.29 21.53 19.20
N ASN A 310 -0.21 20.20 19.10
CA ASN A 310 -0.87 19.23 19.96
C ASN A 310 0.16 18.24 20.54
N PRO A 311 1.03 18.64 21.50
CA PRO A 311 2.14 17.80 21.97
C PRO A 311 1.70 16.47 22.60
N GLN A 312 0.45 16.37 23.08
CA GLN A 312 -0.11 15.20 23.74
C GLN A 312 -0.48 14.06 22.79
N ILE A 313 -0.66 14.30 21.48
CA ILE A 313 -1.08 13.25 20.55
C ILE A 313 0.09 12.34 20.15
N ALA A 314 -0.18 11.09 19.78
CA ALA A 314 0.82 10.20 19.22
C ALA A 314 1.26 10.67 17.81
N PHE A 315 2.48 10.33 17.40
CA PHE A 315 3.07 10.80 16.16
C PHE A 315 3.86 9.71 15.43
N TRP A 316 3.51 9.45 14.16
CA TRP A 316 4.24 8.52 13.31
C TRP A 316 4.60 9.14 11.96
N SER A 317 5.90 9.34 11.72
CA SER A 317 6.41 9.88 10.46
C SER A 317 7.82 9.39 10.16
N GLY A 318 8.03 8.75 9.03
CA GLY A 318 9.31 8.16 8.66
C GLY A 318 9.78 7.15 9.70
N ASP A 319 10.98 7.35 10.25
CA ASP A 319 11.55 6.49 11.29
C ASP A 319 11.17 6.94 12.72
N ARG A 320 10.43 8.05 12.84
CA ARG A 320 9.98 8.58 14.14
C ARG A 320 8.65 7.95 14.51
N ARG A 321 8.63 7.25 15.62
CA ARG A 321 7.43 6.68 16.22
C ARG A 321 7.36 7.08 17.68
N ASP A 322 6.36 7.87 18.01
CA ASP A 322 5.95 8.18 19.37
C ASP A 322 4.54 7.61 19.53
N ASP A 323 4.46 6.38 19.99
CA ASP A 323 3.21 5.67 20.26
C ASP A 323 3.00 5.58 21.76
N SER A 324 2.52 6.66 22.34
CA SER A 324 2.20 6.76 23.77
C SER A 324 0.92 5.99 24.15
N GLY A 325 0.29 5.27 23.21
CA GLY A 325 -1.02 4.64 23.43
C GLY A 325 -2.19 5.61 23.41
N GLU A 326 -1.96 6.86 23.03
CA GLU A 326 -2.96 7.91 22.99
C GLU A 326 -4.11 7.60 22.02
N ARG A 327 -5.32 8.08 22.34
CA ARG A 327 -6.50 7.91 21.51
C ARG A 327 -6.44 8.70 20.21
N ILE A 328 -5.55 9.68 20.12
CA ILE A 328 -5.38 10.53 18.94
C ILE A 328 -3.96 10.39 18.42
N MET A 329 -3.83 10.20 17.12
CA MET A 329 -2.55 10.03 16.45
C MET A 329 -2.52 10.82 15.13
N VAL A 330 -1.41 11.48 14.86
CA VAL A 330 -1.10 11.98 13.52
C VAL A 330 -0.02 11.11 12.87
N ALA A 331 -0.26 10.72 11.61
CA ALA A 331 0.66 9.87 10.87
C ALA A 331 0.77 10.29 9.41
N THR A 332 1.93 10.01 8.80
CA THR A 332 2.06 10.16 7.34
C THR A 332 1.55 8.92 6.61
N GLN A 333 0.93 9.12 5.44
CA GLN A 333 0.39 8.03 4.61
C GLN A 333 1.45 6.96 4.31
N GLN A 334 2.69 7.36 4.08
CA GLN A 334 3.78 6.44 3.76
C GLN A 334 4.06 5.45 4.90
N VAL A 335 4.00 5.91 6.15
CA VAL A 335 4.23 5.05 7.33
C VAL A 335 3.04 4.13 7.55
N MET A 336 1.83 4.64 7.36
CA MET A 336 0.59 3.88 7.57
C MET A 336 0.35 2.80 6.52
N GLY A 337 0.82 3.01 5.29
CA GLY A 337 0.70 2.02 4.20
C GLY A 337 1.47 0.72 4.45
N VAL A 338 2.35 0.64 5.47
CA VAL A 338 3.29 -0.46 5.62
C VAL A 338 3.33 -1.03 7.02
N GLY A 339 2.84 -2.28 7.14
CA GLY A 339 3.20 -3.17 8.25
C GLY A 339 2.71 -2.76 9.65
N VAL A 340 1.66 -1.97 9.76
CA VAL A 340 1.08 -1.59 11.05
C VAL A 340 -0.22 -2.34 11.26
N ASP A 341 -0.24 -3.24 12.23
CA ASP A 341 -1.44 -3.96 12.65
C ASP A 341 -1.98 -3.42 13.99
N GLY A 342 -3.24 -3.73 14.31
CA GLY A 342 -3.85 -3.39 15.60
C GLY A 342 -4.53 -2.03 15.67
N LEU A 343 -4.56 -1.26 14.58
CA LEU A 343 -5.22 0.05 14.55
C LEU A 343 -6.76 -0.06 14.54
N GLN A 344 -7.29 -1.21 14.12
CA GLN A 344 -8.74 -1.48 14.03
C GLN A 344 -9.47 -1.44 15.38
N SER A 345 -8.75 -1.69 16.47
CA SER A 345 -9.30 -1.61 17.83
C SER A 345 -9.10 -0.25 18.49
N ARG A 346 -8.28 0.61 17.89
CA ARG A 346 -7.84 1.87 18.49
C ARG A 346 -8.60 3.08 17.97
N PHE A 347 -8.92 3.11 16.67
CA PHE A 347 -9.48 4.27 16.01
C PHE A 347 -10.89 3.99 15.46
N ASN A 348 -11.81 4.88 15.73
CA ASN A 348 -13.15 4.88 15.16
C ASN A 348 -13.42 6.09 14.24
N ALA A 349 -12.44 6.98 14.11
CA ALA A 349 -12.45 8.07 13.14
C ALA A 349 -11.08 8.20 12.45
N ILE A 350 -11.12 8.49 11.15
CA ILE A 350 -9.94 8.76 10.33
C ILE A 350 -10.16 10.12 9.68
N LEU A 351 -9.28 11.08 9.94
CA LEU A 351 -9.25 12.37 9.26
C LEU A 351 -8.15 12.33 8.20
N VAL A 352 -8.52 12.36 6.94
CA VAL A 352 -7.60 12.33 5.80
C VAL A 352 -7.46 13.73 5.22
N LEU A 353 -6.29 14.33 5.41
CA LEU A 353 -5.98 15.68 4.91
C LEU A 353 -5.59 15.70 3.43
N ASP A 354 -5.19 14.55 2.88
CA ASP A 354 -4.75 14.38 1.50
C ASP A 354 -5.43 13.18 0.85
N PRO A 355 -6.77 13.22 0.63
CA PRO A 355 -7.49 12.13 0.02
C PRO A 355 -6.98 11.87 -1.42
N VAL A 356 -7.08 10.62 -1.85
CA VAL A 356 -6.60 10.19 -3.16
C VAL A 356 -7.77 9.73 -4.00
N LEU A 357 -7.90 10.31 -5.19
CA LEU A 357 -8.97 9.99 -6.12
C LEU A 357 -8.84 8.55 -6.64
N PRO A 358 -9.96 7.85 -6.91
CA PRO A 358 -9.96 6.51 -7.51
C PRO A 358 -9.16 6.40 -8.81
N SER A 359 -9.15 7.46 -9.61
CA SER A 359 -8.40 7.56 -10.86
C SER A 359 -6.87 7.71 -10.66
N SER A 360 -6.41 8.02 -9.46
CA SER A 360 -5.00 8.21 -9.14
C SER A 360 -4.23 6.89 -9.08
N GLY A 361 -2.97 6.92 -9.54
CA GLY A 361 -2.02 5.82 -9.36
C GLY A 361 -1.75 5.45 -7.90
N GLU A 362 -1.98 6.37 -6.97
CA GLU A 362 -1.75 6.22 -5.53
C GLU A 362 -2.98 5.69 -4.77
N TYR A 363 -4.10 5.46 -5.46
CA TYR A 363 -5.36 5.06 -4.81
C TYR A 363 -5.26 3.72 -4.07
N ASN A 364 -4.44 2.80 -4.55
CA ASN A 364 -4.24 1.52 -3.87
C ASN A 364 -3.51 1.68 -2.53
N ASP A 365 -2.51 2.56 -2.46
CA ASP A 365 -1.81 2.86 -1.21
C ASP A 365 -2.77 3.52 -0.21
N TYR A 366 -3.65 4.39 -0.71
CA TYR A 366 -4.72 4.99 0.09
C TYR A 366 -5.71 3.94 0.61
N ARG A 367 -6.17 3.02 -0.22
CA ARG A 367 -7.02 1.90 0.22
C ARG A 367 -6.32 1.03 1.25
N GLN A 368 -5.02 0.72 1.09
CA GLN A 368 -4.26 -0.02 2.09
C GLN A 368 -4.26 0.69 3.45
N LEU A 369 -4.11 2.01 3.45
CA LEU A 369 -4.19 2.81 4.66
C LEU A 369 -5.56 2.64 5.34
N LEU A 370 -6.65 2.79 4.60
CA LEU A 370 -8.00 2.62 5.16
C LEU A 370 -8.18 1.21 5.74
N TRP A 371 -7.71 0.17 5.04
CA TRP A 371 -7.79 -1.21 5.54
C TRP A 371 -7.02 -1.47 6.83
N ARG A 372 -6.02 -0.62 7.18
CA ARG A 372 -5.31 -0.75 8.47
C ARG A 372 -6.18 -0.37 9.67
N VAL A 373 -7.19 0.46 9.46
CA VAL A 373 -8.13 0.88 10.51
C VAL A 373 -9.46 0.15 10.39
N THR A 374 -9.79 -0.32 9.20
CA THR A 374 -11.00 -1.08 8.89
C THR A 374 -10.68 -2.55 8.59
N GLY A 375 -11.65 -3.32 8.17
CA GLY A 375 -11.48 -4.71 7.78
C GLY A 375 -11.86 -5.70 8.86
N SER A 376 -11.43 -6.93 8.72
CA SER A 376 -11.94 -8.06 9.51
C SER A 376 -11.68 -8.02 11.01
N ARG A 377 -10.79 -7.16 11.48
CA ARG A 377 -10.50 -6.95 12.90
C ARG A 377 -11.13 -5.66 13.44
N GLN A 378 -11.93 -4.97 12.66
CA GLN A 378 -12.66 -3.78 13.08
C GLN A 378 -13.56 -4.12 14.27
N GLN A 379 -13.52 -3.28 15.31
CA GLN A 379 -14.27 -3.47 16.54
C GLN A 379 -15.34 -2.40 16.74
N HIS A 380 -15.36 -1.38 15.89
CA HIS A 380 -16.26 -0.22 15.96
C HIS A 380 -16.66 0.21 14.57
N ASP A 381 -17.76 0.93 14.46
CA ASP A 381 -18.04 1.72 13.27
C ASP A 381 -16.93 2.74 13.07
N VAL A 382 -16.50 2.93 11.82
CA VAL A 382 -15.43 3.87 11.46
C VAL A 382 -15.97 4.95 10.55
N VAL A 383 -15.68 6.20 10.92
CA VAL A 383 -15.98 7.38 10.11
C VAL A 383 -14.71 7.85 9.44
N VAL A 384 -14.68 7.89 8.12
CA VAL A 384 -13.60 8.48 7.33
C VAL A 384 -14.01 9.88 6.90
N ILE A 385 -13.25 10.86 7.34
CA ILE A 385 -13.45 12.27 7.01
C ILE A 385 -12.39 12.68 6.02
N GLU A 386 -12.78 12.95 4.78
CA GLU A 386 -11.89 13.39 3.71
C GLU A 386 -12.01 14.90 3.51
N THR A 387 -10.88 15.61 3.56
CA THR A 387 -10.88 17.06 3.35
C THR A 387 -10.51 17.40 1.90
N TYR A 388 -11.29 18.26 1.29
CA TYR A 388 -11.09 18.77 -0.07
C TYR A 388 -11.01 20.28 -0.06
N PHE A 389 -10.42 20.86 -1.11
CA PHE A 389 -10.47 22.28 -1.41
C PHE A 389 -11.34 22.53 -2.63
N GLU A 390 -11.83 23.75 -2.78
CA GLU A 390 -12.60 24.14 -3.95
C GLU A 390 -11.84 23.83 -5.25
N GLY A 391 -12.47 23.15 -6.19
CA GLY A 391 -11.87 22.67 -7.45
C GLY A 391 -11.10 21.36 -7.37
N ASP A 392 -10.94 20.74 -6.18
CA ASP A 392 -10.35 19.40 -6.04
C ASP A 392 -11.41 18.29 -5.93
N VAL A 393 -12.67 18.66 -5.77
CA VAL A 393 -13.77 17.69 -5.67
C VAL A 393 -14.03 17.11 -7.07
N PRO A 394 -13.94 15.79 -7.25
CA PRO A 394 -14.26 15.18 -8.54
C PRO A 394 -15.73 15.35 -8.90
N ASP A 395 -16.04 15.54 -10.19
CA ASP A 395 -17.44 15.64 -10.67
C ASP A 395 -18.27 14.40 -10.35
N GLU A 396 -17.62 13.24 -10.16
CA GLU A 396 -18.24 11.97 -9.75
C GLU A 396 -18.62 11.93 -8.26
N VAL A 397 -18.34 13.02 -7.53
CA VAL A 397 -18.31 13.07 -6.07
C VAL A 397 -19.07 14.28 -5.53
N ALA A 398 -19.45 15.22 -6.42
CA ALA A 398 -20.22 16.45 -6.09
C ALA A 398 -21.73 16.20 -5.92
#